data_b6c9dff6a4ee46d9545ab2e0644e8154
#
_entry.id   b6c9dff6a4ee46d9545ab2e0644e8154
#
_cell.length_a   1.000
_cell.length_b   1.000
_cell.length_c   1.000
_cell.angle_alpha   90.00
_cell.angle_beta   90.00
_cell.angle_gamma   90.00
#
_symmetry.space_group_name_H-M   'P 1'
#
loop_
_entity.id
_entity.type
_entity.pdbx_description
1 polymer ?
#
loop_
_entity_poly.entity_id
_entity_poly.type
_entity_poly.pdbx_seq_one_letter_code
_entity_poly.pdbx_strand_id
1 'polypeptide(L)'
;MSYARQHVHEAIEILNKLDVSAIERMADLIAEIKRDDGRIFFLGVGGSAANCSHAVNDFRKIVGIEAYAPTDNVSELTARTNDEGWETVFAEWLKTSKLTARDAVFVFSVGGGSLEKNISSNLVLALRYAKAVGARVTGVVGRDGGFVAQVADACVIVPTVNPENITPHTEAFQAVVWHMLVSHPKLKARATKWESAVK
;
A
#
# COMPACT_ATOMS: atom_id res chain seq x y z
N MET A 1 -15.65 10.09 -28.34
CA MET A 1 -15.75 10.44 -26.89
C MET A 1 -14.51 11.24 -26.53
N SER A 2 -14.60 12.27 -25.68
CA SER A 2 -13.39 12.98 -25.23
C SER A 2 -12.56 12.09 -24.29
N TYR A 3 -11.25 12.29 -24.21
CA TYR A 3 -10.36 11.54 -23.32
C TYR A 3 -10.82 11.59 -21.85
N ALA A 4 -11.19 12.78 -21.36
CA ALA A 4 -11.69 12.93 -19.99
C ALA A 4 -12.95 12.09 -19.70
N ARG A 5 -13.88 12.05 -20.67
CA ARG A 5 -15.09 11.23 -20.54
C ARG A 5 -14.78 9.74 -20.56
N GLN A 6 -13.84 9.33 -21.41
CA GLN A 6 -13.35 7.95 -21.43
C GLN A 6 -12.73 7.57 -20.07
N HIS A 7 -11.83 8.39 -19.54
CA HIS A 7 -11.17 8.15 -18.27
C HIS A 7 -12.16 8.00 -17.09
N VAL A 8 -13.22 8.84 -17.08
CA VAL A 8 -14.32 8.73 -16.10
C VAL A 8 -15.08 7.40 -16.26
N HIS A 9 -15.37 6.97 -17.49
CA HIS A 9 -16.00 5.67 -17.73
C HIS A 9 -15.14 4.50 -17.24
N GLU A 10 -13.84 4.54 -17.51
CA GLU A 10 -12.88 3.54 -17.02
C GLU A 10 -12.88 3.48 -15.48
N ALA A 11 -12.89 4.62 -14.80
CA ALA A 11 -12.96 4.68 -13.34
C ALA A 11 -14.26 4.07 -12.79
N ILE A 12 -15.41 4.33 -13.42
CA ILE A 12 -16.70 3.73 -13.06
C ILE A 12 -16.64 2.20 -13.25
N GLU A 13 -16.05 1.74 -14.35
CA GLU A 13 -15.91 0.30 -14.62
C GLU A 13 -15.01 -0.39 -13.57
N ILE A 14 -13.90 0.25 -13.18
CA ILE A 14 -13.03 -0.24 -12.11
C ILE A 14 -13.80 -0.35 -10.79
N LEU A 15 -14.55 0.69 -10.40
CA LEU A 15 -15.37 0.68 -9.18
C LEU A 15 -16.36 -0.49 -9.15
N ASN A 16 -17.02 -0.78 -10.28
CA ASN A 16 -17.98 -1.86 -10.38
C ASN A 16 -17.34 -3.26 -10.31
N LYS A 17 -16.06 -3.38 -10.64
CA LYS A 17 -15.29 -4.63 -10.63
C LYS A 17 -14.40 -4.82 -9.39
N LEU A 18 -14.29 -3.80 -8.54
CA LEU A 18 -13.40 -3.83 -7.38
C LEU A 18 -13.87 -4.92 -6.37
N ASP A 19 -12.95 -5.76 -5.91
CA ASP A 19 -13.25 -6.78 -4.89
C ASP A 19 -13.42 -6.13 -3.51
N VAL A 20 -14.67 -5.80 -3.19
CA VAL A 20 -15.05 -5.23 -1.88
C VAL A 20 -14.73 -6.21 -0.75
N SER A 21 -14.82 -7.52 -0.98
CA SER A 21 -14.50 -8.53 0.03
C SER A 21 -13.02 -8.50 0.40
N ALA A 22 -12.13 -8.21 -0.56
CA ALA A 22 -10.70 -8.03 -0.27
C ALA A 22 -10.47 -6.80 0.61
N ILE A 23 -11.21 -5.72 0.41
CA ILE A 23 -11.11 -4.51 1.25
C ILE A 23 -11.56 -4.82 2.68
N GLU A 24 -12.66 -5.57 2.86
CA GLU A 24 -13.12 -5.99 4.18
C GLU A 24 -12.08 -6.88 4.89
N ARG A 25 -11.47 -7.85 4.18
CA ARG A 25 -10.38 -8.66 4.73
C ARG A 25 -9.16 -7.81 5.14
N MET A 26 -8.82 -6.78 4.35
CA MET A 26 -7.76 -5.84 4.72
C MET A 26 -8.12 -5.06 5.99
N ALA A 27 -9.36 -4.59 6.11
CA ALA A 27 -9.82 -3.88 7.31
C ALA A 27 -9.74 -4.78 8.56
N ASP A 28 -10.11 -6.05 8.45
CA ASP A 28 -10.01 -7.02 9.55
C ASP A 28 -8.54 -7.26 9.95
N LEU A 29 -7.65 -7.48 8.95
CA LEU A 29 -6.23 -7.66 9.18
C LEU A 29 -5.61 -6.44 9.89
N ILE A 30 -5.92 -5.21 9.45
CA ILE A 30 -5.41 -3.99 10.07
C ILE A 30 -5.95 -3.82 11.48
N ALA A 31 -7.21 -4.19 11.73
CA ALA A 31 -7.80 -4.15 13.07
C ALA A 31 -7.09 -5.13 14.03
N GLU A 32 -6.68 -6.32 13.53
CA GLU A 32 -5.84 -7.27 14.29
C GLU A 32 -4.48 -6.67 14.62
N ILE A 33 -3.75 -6.12 13.63
CA ILE A 33 -2.46 -5.47 13.83
C ILE A 33 -2.56 -4.36 14.88
N LYS A 34 -3.59 -3.51 14.79
CA LYS A 34 -3.82 -2.44 15.77
C LYS A 34 -4.08 -2.98 17.17
N ARG A 35 -4.92 -4.01 17.31
CA ARG A 35 -5.23 -4.64 18.60
C ARG A 35 -3.98 -5.23 19.26
N ASP A 36 -3.08 -5.79 18.47
CA ASP A 36 -1.87 -6.47 18.93
C ASP A 36 -0.68 -5.49 19.09
N ASP A 37 -0.95 -4.16 19.09
CA ASP A 37 0.04 -3.08 19.20
C ASP A 37 1.15 -3.18 18.15
N GLY A 38 0.78 -3.63 16.95
CA GLY A 38 1.67 -3.73 15.80
C GLY A 38 1.72 -2.42 15.00
N ARG A 39 2.69 -2.35 14.10
CA ARG A 39 2.97 -1.20 13.22
C ARG A 39 2.68 -1.55 11.77
N ILE A 40 2.47 -0.51 10.95
CA ILE A 40 2.35 -0.69 9.49
C ILE A 40 3.49 0.01 8.79
N PHE A 41 4.18 -0.71 7.91
CA PHE A 41 5.26 -0.20 7.07
C PHE A 41 4.79 -0.13 5.62
N PHE A 42 4.61 1.10 5.12
CA PHE A 42 4.12 1.35 3.76
C PHE A 42 5.28 1.38 2.77
N LEU A 43 5.24 0.53 1.75
CA LEU A 43 6.26 0.43 0.72
C LEU A 43 5.68 0.74 -0.66
N GLY A 44 6.36 1.61 -1.40
CA GLY A 44 5.99 1.98 -2.76
C GLY A 44 7.12 2.68 -3.49
N VAL A 45 6.99 2.80 -4.81
CA VAL A 45 7.98 3.47 -5.68
C VAL A 45 7.26 4.49 -6.55
N GLY A 46 7.87 5.64 -6.79
CA GLY A 46 7.30 6.70 -7.62
C GLY A 46 6.01 7.28 -7.05
N GLY A 47 4.93 7.36 -7.82
CA GLY A 47 3.62 7.85 -7.38
C GLY A 47 3.05 6.99 -6.25
N SER A 48 3.28 5.69 -6.28
CA SER A 48 2.92 4.79 -5.18
C SER A 48 3.68 5.12 -3.88
N ALA A 49 4.93 5.62 -3.93
CA ALA A 49 5.64 6.11 -2.74
C ALA A 49 5.01 7.38 -2.16
N ALA A 50 4.58 8.31 -3.03
CA ALA A 50 3.85 9.49 -2.60
C ALA A 50 2.53 9.10 -1.90
N ASN A 51 1.83 8.11 -2.44
CA ASN A 51 0.65 7.51 -1.81
C ASN A 51 0.98 6.89 -0.44
N CYS A 52 2.14 6.24 -0.27
CA CYS A 52 2.59 5.72 1.03
C CYS A 52 2.72 6.83 2.07
N SER A 53 3.37 7.94 1.74
CA SER A 53 3.54 9.09 2.66
C SER A 53 2.20 9.67 3.08
N HIS A 54 1.24 9.80 2.16
CA HIS A 54 -0.11 10.27 2.48
C HIS A 54 -0.85 9.25 3.36
N ALA A 55 -0.82 7.97 3.00
CA ALA A 55 -1.46 6.91 3.80
C ALA A 55 -0.88 6.85 5.23
N VAL A 56 0.44 6.97 5.41
CA VAL A 56 1.08 7.05 6.74
C VAL A 56 0.46 8.14 7.59
N ASN A 57 0.28 9.36 7.05
CA ASN A 57 -0.38 10.45 7.78
C ASN A 57 -1.79 10.05 8.23
N ASP A 58 -2.59 9.49 7.31
CA ASP A 58 -3.98 9.17 7.59
C ASP A 58 -4.13 8.01 8.59
N PHE A 59 -3.33 6.96 8.46
CA PHE A 59 -3.33 5.86 9.41
C PHE A 59 -2.91 6.30 10.81
N ARG A 60 -1.89 7.14 10.93
CA ARG A 60 -1.47 7.71 12.22
C ARG A 60 -2.52 8.63 12.82
N LYS A 61 -3.10 9.53 12.01
CA LYS A 61 -3.99 10.59 12.48
C LYS A 61 -5.43 10.11 12.70
N ILE A 62 -5.97 9.29 11.80
CA ILE A 62 -7.39 8.88 11.78
C ILE A 62 -7.57 7.53 12.47
N VAL A 63 -6.76 6.54 12.12
CA VAL A 63 -6.83 5.20 12.70
C VAL A 63 -6.15 5.14 14.07
N GLY A 64 -5.09 5.94 14.27
CA GLY A 64 -4.31 5.94 15.51
C GLY A 64 -3.41 4.71 15.63
N ILE A 65 -2.91 4.20 14.50
CA ILE A 65 -1.92 3.13 14.44
C ILE A 65 -0.54 3.70 14.09
N GLU A 66 0.51 3.12 14.65
CA GLU A 66 1.88 3.49 14.31
C GLU A 66 2.20 3.05 12.87
N ALA A 67 2.59 4.01 12.03
CA ALA A 67 2.85 3.77 10.62
C ALA A 67 4.04 4.59 10.11
N TYR A 68 4.78 4.03 9.12
CA TYR A 68 5.99 4.61 8.55
C TYR A 68 6.12 4.27 7.06
N ALA A 69 6.85 5.13 6.32
CA ALA A 69 7.31 4.83 4.97
C ALA A 69 8.82 5.14 4.85
N PRO A 70 9.65 4.22 4.32
CA PRO A 70 11.10 4.47 4.16
C PRO A 70 11.40 5.65 3.24
N THR A 71 10.50 5.96 2.32
CA THR A 71 10.65 7.08 1.37
C THR A 71 10.45 8.46 2.00
N ASP A 72 9.99 8.54 3.25
CA ASP A 72 9.86 9.81 3.97
C ASP A 72 11.22 10.34 4.48
N ASN A 73 12.24 9.48 4.56
CA ASN A 73 13.61 9.86 4.87
C ASN A 73 14.48 9.80 3.61
N VAL A 74 14.56 10.92 2.90
CA VAL A 74 15.33 11.01 1.65
C VAL A 74 16.83 10.76 1.88
N SER A 75 17.37 11.10 3.05
CA SER A 75 18.77 10.88 3.37
C SER A 75 19.11 9.40 3.46
N GLU A 76 18.34 8.62 4.22
CA GLU A 76 18.56 7.17 4.33
C GLU A 76 18.30 6.47 3.00
N LEU A 77 17.22 6.85 2.28
CA LEU A 77 16.89 6.29 0.99
C LEU A 77 18.02 6.44 -0.03
N THR A 78 18.60 7.66 -0.12
CA THR A 78 19.65 7.95 -1.08
C THR A 78 21.00 7.34 -0.68
N ALA A 79 21.35 7.33 0.60
CA ALA A 79 22.55 6.67 1.11
C ALA A 79 22.51 5.17 0.84
N ARG A 80 21.44 4.48 1.22
CA ARG A 80 21.29 3.03 0.96
C ARG A 80 21.29 2.70 -0.53
N THR A 81 20.64 3.52 -1.36
CA THR A 81 20.67 3.34 -2.82
C THR A 81 22.08 3.41 -3.37
N ASN A 82 22.89 4.40 -2.91
CA ASN A 82 24.26 4.60 -3.36
C ASN A 82 25.22 3.51 -2.88
N ASP A 83 25.09 3.09 -1.63
CA ASP A 83 26.07 2.27 -0.93
C ASP A 83 25.74 0.78 -0.99
N GLU A 84 24.45 0.41 -0.97
CA GLU A 84 23.97 -0.98 -0.82
C GLU A 84 23.16 -1.45 -2.03
N GLY A 85 22.79 -0.56 -2.96
CA GLY A 85 21.99 -0.85 -4.15
C GLY A 85 20.48 -0.68 -3.94
N TRP A 86 19.80 -0.23 -4.98
CA TRP A 86 18.36 0.06 -4.97
C TRP A 86 17.48 -1.12 -4.57
N GLU A 87 17.88 -2.33 -4.92
CA GLU A 87 17.13 -3.55 -4.63
C GLU A 87 17.06 -3.89 -3.14
N THR A 88 18.00 -3.41 -2.32
CA THR A 88 18.10 -3.72 -0.89
C THR A 88 17.40 -2.70 0.00
N VAL A 89 17.14 -1.49 -0.49
CA VAL A 89 16.77 -0.32 0.33
C VAL A 89 15.61 -0.61 1.30
N PHE A 90 14.55 -1.26 0.86
CA PHE A 90 13.39 -1.51 1.71
C PHE A 90 13.63 -2.67 2.69
N ALA A 91 14.32 -3.72 2.26
CA ALA A 91 14.63 -4.85 3.13
C ALA A 91 15.55 -4.43 4.27
N GLU A 92 16.63 -3.69 3.98
CA GLU A 92 17.57 -3.21 5.00
C GLU A 92 16.92 -2.18 5.93
N TRP A 93 16.07 -1.31 5.39
CA TRP A 93 15.28 -0.38 6.20
C TRP A 93 14.35 -1.11 7.18
N LEU A 94 13.64 -2.17 6.73
CA LEU A 94 12.77 -2.98 7.59
C LEU A 94 13.56 -3.73 8.67
N LYS A 95 14.79 -4.22 8.37
CA LYS A 95 15.68 -4.85 9.36
C LYS A 95 16.07 -3.85 10.46
N THR A 96 16.50 -2.64 10.06
CA THR A 96 16.87 -1.57 10.99
C THR A 96 15.67 -1.12 11.84
N SER A 97 14.47 -1.10 11.24
CA SER A 97 13.21 -0.81 11.93
C SER A 97 12.72 -1.96 12.81
N LYS A 98 13.46 -3.08 12.86
CA LYS A 98 13.13 -4.25 13.68
C LYS A 98 11.71 -4.75 13.43
N LEU A 99 11.39 -5.02 12.15
CA LEU A 99 10.12 -5.63 11.76
C LEU A 99 9.89 -6.92 12.51
N THR A 100 8.69 -7.14 13.01
CA THR A 100 8.30 -8.34 13.79
C THR A 100 7.04 -8.99 13.25
N ALA A 101 6.70 -10.16 13.76
CA ALA A 101 5.46 -10.88 13.42
C ALA A 101 4.17 -10.15 13.83
N ARG A 102 4.24 -9.14 14.70
CA ARG A 102 3.08 -8.30 15.08
C ARG A 102 2.80 -7.19 14.06
N ASP A 103 3.78 -6.89 13.21
CA ASP A 103 3.72 -5.78 12.26
C ASP A 103 3.12 -6.21 10.92
N ALA A 104 2.77 -5.24 10.09
CA ALA A 104 2.39 -5.45 8.71
C ALA A 104 3.24 -4.61 7.73
N VAL A 105 3.50 -5.19 6.56
CA VAL A 105 3.98 -4.46 5.39
C VAL A 105 2.81 -4.22 4.46
N PHE A 106 2.54 -2.95 4.17
CA PHE A 106 1.48 -2.52 3.25
C PHE A 106 2.11 -2.01 1.95
N VAL A 107 1.83 -2.64 0.83
CA VAL A 107 2.44 -2.29 -0.45
C VAL A 107 1.47 -1.53 -1.35
N PHE A 108 1.93 -0.40 -1.88
CA PHE A 108 1.34 0.23 -3.05
C PHE A 108 2.25 0.01 -4.26
N SER A 109 1.70 -0.58 -5.33
CA SER A 109 2.49 -0.84 -6.55
C SER A 109 1.60 -1.02 -7.76
N VAL A 110 2.02 -0.51 -8.91
CA VAL A 110 1.29 -0.73 -10.16
C VAL A 110 1.41 -2.19 -10.61
N GLY A 111 2.57 -2.81 -10.48
CA GLY A 111 2.82 -4.15 -11.00
C GLY A 111 3.04 -5.23 -9.94
N GLY A 112 3.10 -4.87 -8.65
CA GLY A 112 3.29 -5.82 -7.55
C GLY A 112 4.68 -6.48 -7.48
N GLY A 113 5.61 -6.14 -8.36
CA GLY A 113 6.97 -6.70 -8.40
C GLY A 113 7.07 -8.07 -9.06
N SER A 114 8.25 -8.37 -9.61
CA SER A 114 8.59 -9.67 -10.21
C SER A 114 10.09 -9.92 -10.11
N LEU A 115 10.50 -11.02 -9.49
CA LEU A 115 11.90 -11.43 -9.48
C LEU A 115 12.37 -11.91 -10.85
N GLU A 116 11.57 -12.70 -11.52
CA GLU A 116 11.89 -13.28 -12.81
C GLU A 116 12.20 -12.19 -13.86
N LYS A 117 11.42 -11.09 -13.81
CA LYS A 117 11.57 -9.96 -14.73
C LYS A 117 12.41 -8.82 -14.16
N ASN A 118 12.98 -8.98 -12.98
CA ASN A 118 13.72 -7.94 -12.25
C ASN A 118 12.96 -6.60 -12.15
N ILE A 119 11.65 -6.67 -11.86
CA ILE A 119 10.78 -5.50 -11.71
C ILE A 119 10.52 -5.27 -10.22
N SER A 120 10.83 -4.06 -9.73
CA SER A 120 10.65 -3.67 -8.32
C SER A 120 11.24 -4.71 -7.36
N SER A 121 12.48 -5.14 -7.61
CA SER A 121 13.20 -6.12 -6.81
C SER A 121 13.32 -5.68 -5.34
N ASN A 122 13.37 -4.38 -5.06
CA ASN A 122 13.31 -3.81 -3.73
C ASN A 122 12.04 -4.22 -2.96
N LEU A 123 10.87 -4.18 -3.59
CA LEU A 123 9.62 -4.66 -2.98
C LEU A 123 9.69 -6.17 -2.74
N VAL A 124 10.17 -6.93 -3.71
CA VAL A 124 10.23 -8.39 -3.62
C VAL A 124 11.15 -8.84 -2.49
N LEU A 125 12.34 -8.24 -2.35
CA LEU A 125 13.28 -8.56 -1.27
C LEU A 125 12.70 -8.18 0.11
N ALA A 126 12.04 -7.03 0.21
CA ALA A 126 11.36 -6.61 1.43
C ALA A 126 10.25 -7.57 1.85
N LEU A 127 9.44 -8.04 0.90
CA LEU A 127 8.36 -8.98 1.17
C LEU A 127 8.86 -10.37 1.56
N ARG A 128 9.96 -10.85 0.95
CA ARG A 128 10.63 -12.07 1.37
C ARG A 128 11.10 -11.96 2.83
N TYR A 129 11.71 -10.85 3.18
CA TYR A 129 12.13 -10.60 4.56
C TYR A 129 10.92 -10.54 5.50
N ALA A 130 9.86 -9.81 5.14
CA ALA A 130 8.63 -9.73 5.94
C ALA A 130 8.03 -11.11 6.21
N LYS A 131 7.91 -11.96 5.19
CA LYS A 131 7.42 -13.35 5.37
C LYS A 131 8.37 -14.20 6.22
N ALA A 132 9.69 -14.03 6.09
CA ALA A 132 10.66 -14.76 6.89
C ALA A 132 10.58 -14.43 8.39
N VAL A 133 10.24 -13.20 8.76
CA VAL A 133 10.04 -12.80 10.16
C VAL A 133 8.60 -13.02 10.65
N GLY A 134 7.71 -13.51 9.81
CA GLY A 134 6.31 -13.78 10.14
C GLY A 134 5.40 -12.55 10.13
N ALA A 135 5.87 -11.40 9.62
CA ALA A 135 5.06 -10.20 9.49
C ALA A 135 3.92 -10.39 8.47
N ARG A 136 2.80 -9.73 8.71
CA ARG A 136 1.68 -9.71 7.77
C ARG A 136 2.02 -8.90 6.53
N VAL A 137 1.47 -9.31 5.39
CA VAL A 137 1.63 -8.59 4.12
C VAL A 137 0.25 -8.25 3.56
N THR A 138 0.07 -7.01 3.17
CA THR A 138 -1.13 -6.53 2.50
C THR A 138 -0.77 -5.52 1.41
N GLY A 139 -1.68 -5.21 0.50
CA GLY A 139 -1.38 -4.23 -0.53
C GLY A 139 -2.53 -3.90 -1.47
N VAL A 140 -2.35 -2.78 -2.18
CA VAL A 140 -3.20 -2.37 -3.29
C VAL A 140 -2.33 -2.28 -4.54
N VAL A 141 -2.59 -3.16 -5.49
CA VAL A 141 -1.77 -3.35 -6.69
C VAL A 141 -2.63 -3.34 -7.95
N GLY A 142 -2.01 -3.16 -9.09
CA GLY A 142 -2.66 -3.28 -10.39
C GLY A 142 -2.26 -4.56 -11.14
N ARG A 143 -2.60 -4.61 -12.41
CA ARG A 143 -2.29 -5.71 -13.33
C ARG A 143 -2.77 -7.05 -12.78
N ASP A 144 -1.86 -8.02 -12.68
CA ASP A 144 -2.08 -9.36 -12.14
C ASP A 144 -1.70 -9.47 -10.64
N GLY A 145 -1.32 -8.33 -10.03
CA GLY A 145 -0.89 -8.25 -8.63
C GLY A 145 0.55 -8.64 -8.36
N GLY A 146 1.25 -9.27 -9.33
CA GLY A 146 2.65 -9.64 -9.24
C GLY A 146 3.00 -10.44 -8.00
N PHE A 147 4.22 -10.27 -7.49
CA PHE A 147 4.70 -10.98 -6.30
C PHE A 147 3.93 -10.60 -5.03
N VAL A 148 3.43 -9.35 -4.94
CA VAL A 148 2.61 -8.93 -3.79
C VAL A 148 1.39 -9.83 -3.62
N ALA A 149 0.61 -10.04 -4.69
CA ALA A 149 -0.60 -10.87 -4.63
C ALA A 149 -0.31 -12.33 -4.28
N GLN A 150 0.88 -12.84 -4.61
CA GLN A 150 1.27 -14.22 -4.31
C GLN A 150 1.55 -14.46 -2.82
N VAL A 151 2.02 -13.43 -2.10
CA VAL A 151 2.48 -13.57 -0.70
C VAL A 151 1.62 -12.83 0.31
N ALA A 152 0.69 -11.99 -0.14
CA ALA A 152 -0.16 -11.18 0.73
C ALA A 152 -1.18 -12.02 1.50
N ASP A 153 -1.41 -11.65 2.75
CA ASP A 153 -2.47 -12.20 3.59
C ASP A 153 -3.85 -11.59 3.19
N ALA A 154 -3.85 -10.37 2.67
CA ALA A 154 -4.99 -9.72 2.01
C ALA A 154 -4.49 -8.73 0.96
N CYS A 155 -5.07 -8.72 -0.23
CA CYS A 155 -4.64 -7.87 -1.33
C CYS A 155 -5.83 -7.41 -2.18
N VAL A 156 -5.85 -6.13 -2.52
CA VAL A 156 -6.77 -5.57 -3.50
C VAL A 156 -6.05 -5.41 -4.82
N ILE A 157 -6.57 -6.03 -5.87
CA ILE A 157 -6.08 -5.86 -7.24
C ILE A 157 -7.01 -4.88 -7.95
N VAL A 158 -6.48 -3.73 -8.35
CA VAL A 158 -7.22 -2.74 -9.16
C VAL A 158 -7.42 -3.32 -10.56
N PRO A 159 -8.67 -3.51 -11.02
CA PRO A 159 -8.94 -4.11 -12.31
C PRO A 159 -8.35 -3.31 -13.48
N THR A 160 -7.69 -3.98 -14.40
CA THR A 160 -7.22 -3.38 -15.65
C THR A 160 -8.38 -3.35 -16.65
N VAL A 161 -8.91 -2.16 -16.92
CA VAL A 161 -9.99 -1.95 -17.90
C VAL A 161 -9.46 -1.33 -19.20
N ASN A 162 -8.33 -0.64 -19.14
CA ASN A 162 -7.61 -0.09 -20.28
C ASN A 162 -6.10 -0.27 -20.08
N PRO A 163 -5.42 -1.06 -20.94
CA PRO A 163 -3.98 -1.28 -20.82
C PRO A 163 -3.11 -0.02 -20.94
N GLU A 164 -3.60 1.02 -21.59
CA GLU A 164 -2.88 2.29 -21.75
C GLU A 164 -2.95 3.18 -20.50
N ASN A 165 -3.92 2.93 -19.60
CA ASN A 165 -4.18 3.72 -18.40
C ASN A 165 -3.97 2.94 -17.09
N ILE A 166 -3.17 1.86 -17.09
CA ILE A 166 -2.94 1.03 -15.90
C ILE A 166 -2.37 1.85 -14.75
N THR A 167 -1.28 2.59 -15.00
CA THR A 167 -0.59 3.37 -13.95
C THR A 167 -1.49 4.44 -13.33
N PRO A 168 -2.09 5.37 -14.10
CA PRO A 168 -2.92 6.42 -13.52
C PRO A 168 -4.12 5.87 -12.75
N HIS A 169 -4.77 4.82 -13.26
CA HIS A 169 -5.89 4.21 -12.53
C HIS A 169 -5.43 3.48 -11.29
N THR A 170 -4.36 2.68 -11.36
CA THR A 170 -3.86 1.97 -10.17
C THR A 170 -3.51 2.94 -9.05
N GLU A 171 -2.75 3.99 -9.34
CA GLU A 171 -2.33 4.98 -8.34
C GLU A 171 -3.50 5.79 -7.78
N ALA A 172 -4.47 6.16 -8.60
CA ALA A 172 -5.70 6.81 -8.13
C ALA A 172 -6.52 5.89 -7.22
N PHE A 173 -6.66 4.62 -7.58
CA PHE A 173 -7.43 3.66 -6.77
C PHE A 173 -6.70 3.18 -5.52
N GLN A 174 -5.37 3.26 -5.44
CA GLN A 174 -4.65 3.17 -4.16
C GLN A 174 -5.22 4.19 -3.17
N ALA A 175 -5.41 5.44 -3.62
CA ALA A 175 -5.98 6.50 -2.79
C ALA A 175 -7.43 6.19 -2.39
N VAL A 176 -8.25 5.75 -3.31
CA VAL A 176 -9.65 5.35 -3.01
C VAL A 176 -9.69 4.27 -1.94
N VAL A 177 -8.84 3.24 -2.05
CA VAL A 177 -8.85 2.11 -1.12
C VAL A 177 -8.36 2.50 0.28
N TRP A 178 -7.21 3.22 0.42
CA TRP A 178 -6.79 3.56 1.78
C TRP A 178 -7.74 4.55 2.46
N HIS A 179 -8.37 5.47 1.71
CA HIS A 179 -9.39 6.35 2.28
C HIS A 179 -10.62 5.57 2.76
N MET A 180 -11.04 4.52 2.04
CA MET A 180 -12.06 3.61 2.55
C MET A 180 -11.62 2.92 3.84
N LEU A 181 -10.38 2.41 3.89
CA LEU A 181 -9.85 1.74 5.09
C LEU A 181 -9.79 2.67 6.31
N VAL A 182 -9.18 3.86 6.18
CA VAL A 182 -9.08 4.78 7.33
C VAL A 182 -10.42 5.35 7.77
N SER A 183 -11.44 5.33 6.90
CA SER A 183 -12.81 5.73 7.20
C SER A 183 -13.68 4.57 7.67
N HIS A 184 -13.18 3.34 7.57
CA HIS A 184 -13.93 2.14 7.93
C HIS A 184 -14.30 2.12 9.42
N PRO A 185 -15.55 1.76 9.80
CA PRO A 185 -16.00 1.78 11.20
C PRO A 185 -15.13 0.95 12.17
N LYS A 186 -14.53 -0.17 11.69
CA LYS A 186 -13.62 -1.00 12.50
C LYS A 186 -12.28 -0.31 12.79
N LEU A 187 -11.86 0.67 11.99
CA LEU A 187 -10.53 1.26 12.03
C LEU A 187 -10.53 2.71 12.52
N LYS A 188 -11.51 3.50 12.09
CA LYS A 188 -11.60 4.94 12.40
C LYS A 188 -11.71 5.17 13.89
N ALA A 189 -10.66 5.74 14.50
CA ALA A 189 -10.62 6.06 15.92
C ALA A 189 -10.88 7.55 16.21
N ARG A 190 -10.67 8.43 15.22
CA ARG A 190 -10.79 9.88 15.38
C ARG A 190 -11.61 10.50 14.25
N ALA A 191 -12.37 11.53 14.58
CA ALA A 191 -13.10 12.32 13.59
C ALA A 191 -12.11 13.11 12.72
N THR A 192 -12.44 13.24 11.44
CA THR A 192 -11.74 14.13 10.52
C THR A 192 -12.29 15.56 10.64
N LYS A 193 -11.44 16.56 10.34
CA LYS A 193 -11.78 17.97 10.61
C LYS A 193 -13.01 18.42 9.83
N TRP A 194 -13.06 18.11 8.55
CA TRP A 194 -14.12 18.61 7.67
C TRP A 194 -15.48 17.98 7.97
N GLU A 195 -15.53 16.69 8.19
CA GLU A 195 -16.76 15.97 8.52
C GLU A 195 -17.26 16.30 9.93
N SER A 196 -16.39 16.78 10.83
CA SER A 196 -16.77 17.22 12.17
C SER A 196 -17.19 18.69 12.22
N ALA A 197 -16.80 19.51 11.24
CA ALA A 197 -17.14 20.93 11.17
C ALA A 197 -18.54 21.21 10.62
N VAL A 198 -19.23 20.20 10.09
CA VAL A 198 -20.56 20.30 9.44
C VAL A 198 -21.70 19.93 10.42
N LYS A 199 -21.43 19.89 11.72
CA LYS A 199 -22.44 19.66 12.75
C LYS A 199 -22.94 20.94 13.36
#